data_eeab72073bf9810f894cd2c646e56722
#
_entry.id   eeab72073bf9810f894cd2c646e56722
#
_cell.length_a   1.000
_cell.length_b   1.000
_cell.length_c   1.000
_cell.angle_alpha   90.00
_cell.angle_beta   90.00
_cell.angle_gamma   90.00
#
_symmetry.space_group_name_H-M   'P 1'
#
loop_
_entity.id
_entity.type
_entity.pdbx_description
1 polymer ?
#
loop_
_entity_poly.entity_id
_entity_poly.type
_entity_poly.pdbx_seq_one_letter_code
_entity_poly.pdbx_strand_id
1 'polypeptide(L)'
;MANYVTDEVKALIGYETEWGEACDPVERGAIRRFTQAVIDADPVYWNDQEAAATRYGGVAAPPLFPLHAFRRRPGTPDPLDRMSTDPDFDGVTRDFGMGLPQLPIPLKRLLNGGNQVEVYRLARLGDRIQAKSKYLDVYQKEGKSGTLVFILVETLYRNQDKELLLKAVQTHVLR
;
A
#
# COMPACT_ATOMS: atom_id res chain seq x y z
N MET A 1 -11.12 -19.93 24.03
CA MET A 1 -10.37 -18.96 23.21
C MET A 1 -11.33 -18.29 22.27
N ALA A 2 -11.23 -16.98 22.10
CA ALA A 2 -12.09 -16.29 21.15
C ALA A 2 -11.64 -16.63 19.71
N ASN A 3 -12.61 -16.97 18.85
CA ASN A 3 -12.35 -17.19 17.44
C ASN A 3 -12.73 -15.91 16.66
N TYR A 4 -11.75 -15.18 16.20
CA TYR A 4 -11.94 -13.96 15.41
C TYR A 4 -11.92 -14.25 13.90
N VAL A 5 -11.37 -15.39 13.47
CA VAL A 5 -11.35 -15.81 12.07
C VAL A 5 -12.59 -16.67 11.82
N THR A 6 -13.75 -16.01 11.83
CA THR A 6 -15.06 -16.61 11.59
C THR A 6 -15.22 -17.04 10.13
N ASP A 7 -16.28 -17.76 9.81
CA ASP A 7 -16.57 -18.15 8.42
C ASP A 7 -16.85 -16.94 7.54
N GLU A 8 -17.41 -15.85 8.10
CA GLU A 8 -17.59 -14.58 7.41
C GLU A 8 -16.24 -13.95 7.03
N VAL A 9 -15.27 -13.97 7.94
CA VAL A 9 -13.89 -13.49 7.66
C VAL A 9 -13.22 -14.37 6.61
N LYS A 10 -13.34 -15.70 6.73
CA LYS A 10 -12.77 -16.66 5.78
C LYS A 10 -13.35 -16.51 4.37
N ALA A 11 -14.62 -16.16 4.26
CA ALA A 11 -15.29 -15.93 2.97
C ALA A 11 -14.68 -14.76 2.18
N LEU A 12 -13.98 -13.85 2.85
CA LEU A 12 -13.28 -12.74 2.22
C LEU A 12 -11.84 -13.09 1.76
N ILE A 13 -11.30 -14.24 2.18
CA ILE A 13 -10.01 -14.70 1.67
C ILE A 13 -10.11 -14.99 0.18
N GLY A 14 -9.20 -14.41 -0.60
CA GLY A 14 -9.24 -14.48 -2.06
C GLY A 14 -10.04 -13.35 -2.73
N TYR A 15 -10.78 -12.54 -1.95
CA TYR A 15 -11.42 -11.35 -2.52
C TYR A 15 -10.36 -10.41 -3.11
N GLU A 16 -10.56 -9.99 -4.36
CA GLU A 16 -9.67 -9.13 -5.12
C GLU A 16 -10.43 -7.89 -5.61
N THR A 17 -9.82 -6.71 -5.49
CA THR A 17 -10.39 -5.48 -6.01
C THR A 17 -10.21 -5.36 -7.52
N GLU A 18 -10.98 -4.49 -8.14
CA GLU A 18 -10.67 -4.02 -9.49
C GLU A 18 -9.40 -3.16 -9.50
N TRP A 19 -8.83 -2.96 -10.70
CA TRP A 19 -7.71 -2.05 -10.88
C TRP A 19 -8.15 -0.61 -10.67
N GLY A 20 -7.61 0.02 -9.62
CA GLY A 20 -7.72 1.45 -9.38
C GLY A 20 -6.51 2.19 -9.93
N GLU A 21 -6.69 3.45 -10.38
CA GLU A 21 -5.61 4.30 -10.89
C GLU A 21 -5.29 5.41 -9.89
N ALA A 22 -4.00 5.73 -9.73
CA ALA A 22 -3.54 6.87 -8.94
C ALA A 22 -4.11 8.19 -9.51
N CYS A 23 -4.26 9.21 -8.65
CA CYS A 23 -4.84 10.49 -9.05
C CYS A 23 -4.01 11.20 -10.11
N ASP A 24 -2.70 11.10 -9.97
CA ASP A 24 -1.73 11.82 -10.78
C ASP A 24 -0.77 10.85 -11.47
N PRO A 25 -0.24 11.21 -12.64
CA PRO A 25 0.88 10.49 -13.23
C PRO A 25 2.13 10.65 -12.34
N VAL A 26 3.13 9.83 -12.59
CA VAL A 26 4.43 9.94 -11.90
C VAL A 26 5.09 11.28 -12.27
N GLU A 27 5.16 12.18 -11.31
CA GLU A 27 5.70 13.53 -11.48
C GLU A 27 7.10 13.65 -10.90
N ARG A 28 7.94 14.48 -11.53
CA ARG A 28 9.30 14.79 -11.03
C ARG A 28 9.28 15.34 -9.60
N GLY A 29 8.33 16.20 -9.28
CA GLY A 29 8.18 16.76 -7.95
C GLY A 29 7.82 15.69 -6.90
N ALA A 30 7.02 14.70 -7.28
CA ALA A 30 6.67 13.58 -6.41
C ALA A 30 7.88 12.67 -6.17
N ILE A 31 8.63 12.32 -7.22
CA ILE A 31 9.88 11.53 -7.10
C ILE A 31 10.85 12.26 -6.17
N ARG A 32 11.12 13.55 -6.40
CA ARG A 32 12.04 14.35 -5.57
C ARG A 32 11.64 14.34 -4.10
N ARG A 33 10.36 14.57 -3.79
CA ARG A 33 9.88 14.54 -2.38
C ARG A 33 10.03 13.17 -1.76
N PHE A 34 9.79 12.11 -2.52
CA PHE A 34 9.95 10.75 -2.04
C PHE A 34 11.42 10.43 -1.76
N THR A 35 12.33 10.69 -2.69
CA THR A 35 13.78 10.45 -2.52
C THR A 35 14.37 11.23 -1.34
N GLN A 36 13.95 12.48 -1.16
CA GLN A 36 14.35 13.28 -0.01
C GLN A 36 13.82 12.72 1.32
N ALA A 37 12.59 12.20 1.33
CA ALA A 37 11.98 11.64 2.54
C ALA A 37 12.65 10.33 2.99
N VAL A 38 13.12 9.52 2.03
CA VAL A 38 13.82 8.25 2.32
C VAL A 38 15.35 8.40 2.33
N ILE A 39 15.85 9.61 2.11
CA ILE A 39 17.30 9.96 2.10
C ILE A 39 18.06 9.11 1.06
N ASP A 40 17.47 8.89 -0.11
CA ASP A 40 18.10 8.18 -1.21
C ASP A 40 18.80 9.17 -2.15
N ALA A 41 20.13 9.10 -2.21
CA ALA A 41 20.96 10.03 -2.97
C ALA A 41 21.30 9.53 -4.39
N ASP A 42 20.74 8.43 -4.85
CA ASP A 42 21.03 7.90 -6.18
C ASP A 42 20.61 8.90 -7.27
N PRO A 43 21.57 9.38 -8.10
CA PRO A 43 21.29 10.38 -9.12
C PRO A 43 20.32 9.92 -10.21
N VAL A 44 20.08 8.63 -10.37
CA VAL A 44 19.08 8.08 -11.31
C VAL A 44 17.66 8.62 -11.06
N TYR A 45 17.37 9.10 -9.83
CA TYR A 45 16.06 9.59 -9.46
C TYR A 45 15.89 11.12 -9.65
N TRP A 46 16.96 11.86 -9.99
CA TRP A 46 16.87 13.32 -10.04
C TRP A 46 17.80 13.99 -11.06
N ASN A 47 18.86 13.33 -11.54
CA ASN A 47 19.80 13.89 -12.50
C ASN A 47 19.53 13.31 -13.91
N ASP A 48 19.07 14.16 -14.84
CA ASP A 48 18.69 13.74 -16.19
C ASP A 48 19.87 13.16 -16.98
N GLN A 49 21.05 13.72 -16.83
CA GLN A 49 22.25 13.31 -17.57
C GLN A 49 22.71 11.91 -17.14
N GLU A 50 22.80 11.72 -15.83
CA GLU A 50 23.21 10.42 -15.27
C GLU A 50 22.13 9.36 -15.48
N ALA A 51 20.86 9.71 -15.28
CA ALA A 51 19.74 8.81 -15.51
C ALA A 51 19.65 8.34 -16.97
N ALA A 52 19.89 9.24 -17.93
CA ALA A 52 19.89 8.90 -19.35
C ALA A 52 20.99 7.92 -19.73
N ALA A 53 22.13 7.94 -19.05
CA ALA A 53 23.23 7.02 -19.27
C ALA A 53 23.01 5.61 -18.67
N THR A 54 21.94 5.42 -17.89
CA THR A 54 21.61 4.13 -17.29
C THR A 54 20.69 3.30 -18.19
N ARG A 55 20.47 2.04 -17.83
CA ARG A 55 19.50 1.14 -18.47
C ARG A 55 18.06 1.71 -18.45
N TYR A 56 17.78 2.73 -17.63
CA TYR A 56 16.46 3.34 -17.55
C TYR A 56 16.22 4.38 -18.63
N GLY A 57 17.28 4.96 -19.22
CA GLY A 57 17.18 5.94 -20.31
C GLY A 57 16.57 7.29 -19.90
N GLY A 58 16.50 7.58 -18.62
CA GLY A 58 15.94 8.79 -18.04
C GLY A 58 15.59 8.62 -16.57
N VAL A 59 15.11 9.72 -15.95
CA VAL A 59 14.74 9.70 -14.52
C VAL A 59 13.67 8.65 -14.26
N ALA A 60 13.94 7.78 -13.29
CA ALA A 60 13.02 6.77 -12.78
C ALA A 60 12.60 7.09 -11.35
N ALA A 61 11.49 6.52 -10.90
CA ALA A 61 11.09 6.60 -9.50
C ALA A 61 11.77 5.48 -8.68
N PRO A 62 12.07 5.72 -7.39
CA PRO A 62 12.60 4.68 -6.51
C PRO A 62 11.71 3.43 -6.46
N PRO A 63 12.27 2.25 -6.14
CA PRO A 63 11.53 0.97 -6.19
C PRO A 63 10.20 0.96 -5.44
N LEU A 64 10.14 1.60 -4.27
CA LEU A 64 8.94 1.63 -3.43
C LEU A 64 7.99 2.82 -3.72
N PHE A 65 8.33 3.65 -4.71
CA PHE A 65 7.49 4.80 -5.09
C PHE A 65 6.04 4.41 -5.42
N PRO A 66 5.73 3.28 -6.10
CA PRO A 66 4.35 2.89 -6.37
C PRO A 66 3.46 2.77 -5.13
N LEU A 67 4.02 2.34 -3.98
CA LEU A 67 3.30 2.32 -2.69
C LEU A 67 2.86 3.71 -2.23
N HIS A 68 3.57 4.75 -2.67
CA HIS A 68 3.35 6.15 -2.32
C HIS A 68 2.50 6.92 -3.35
N ALA A 69 2.28 6.37 -4.55
CA ALA A 69 1.60 7.05 -5.64
C ALA A 69 0.09 7.28 -5.38
N PHE A 70 -0.52 6.42 -4.58
CA PHE A 70 -1.95 6.49 -4.29
C PHE A 70 -2.24 7.52 -3.20
N ARG A 71 -2.91 8.59 -3.62
CA ARG A 71 -3.39 9.67 -2.75
C ARG A 71 -4.90 9.75 -2.86
N ARG A 72 -5.52 10.18 -1.79
CA ARG A 72 -6.96 10.44 -1.82
C ARG A 72 -7.26 11.59 -2.79
N ARG A 73 -8.29 11.39 -3.60
CA ARG A 73 -8.72 12.42 -4.55
C ARG A 73 -9.27 13.63 -3.80
N PRO A 74 -8.96 14.86 -4.22
CA PRO A 74 -9.60 16.06 -3.67
C PRO A 74 -11.12 15.95 -3.71
N GLY A 75 -11.78 16.44 -2.64
CA GLY A 75 -13.24 16.41 -2.53
C GLY A 75 -13.82 15.06 -2.08
N THR A 76 -13.01 14.03 -1.84
CA THR A 76 -13.49 12.81 -1.21
C THR A 76 -13.42 12.91 0.32
N PRO A 77 -14.37 12.29 1.07
CA PRO A 77 -14.36 12.31 2.52
C PRO A 77 -13.02 11.78 3.09
N ASP A 78 -12.51 12.46 4.11
CA ASP A 78 -11.32 12.00 4.82
C ASP A 78 -11.71 11.16 6.04
N PRO A 79 -11.34 9.87 6.10
CA PRO A 79 -11.56 9.08 7.31
C PRO A 79 -10.95 9.70 8.58
N LEU A 80 -9.88 10.52 8.41
CA LEU A 80 -9.23 11.23 9.51
C LEU A 80 -10.01 12.48 9.98
N ASP A 81 -11.04 12.93 9.26
CA ASP A 81 -11.90 14.04 9.70
C ASP A 81 -12.57 13.74 11.06
N ARG A 82 -12.71 12.45 11.40
CA ARG A 82 -13.19 12.03 12.71
C ARG A 82 -12.30 12.54 13.86
N MET A 83 -11.03 12.81 13.64
CA MET A 83 -10.13 13.36 14.66
C MET A 83 -10.61 14.72 15.19
N SER A 84 -11.38 15.47 14.39
CA SER A 84 -11.93 16.76 14.78
C SER A 84 -13.20 16.64 15.64
N THR A 85 -13.89 15.50 15.63
CA THR A 85 -15.21 15.32 16.27
C THR A 85 -15.25 14.17 17.27
N ASP A 86 -14.28 13.26 17.25
CA ASP A 86 -14.20 12.07 18.09
C ASP A 86 -12.86 12.07 18.85
N PRO A 87 -12.83 12.51 20.12
CA PRO A 87 -11.59 12.58 20.91
C PRO A 87 -10.98 11.21 21.21
N ASP A 88 -11.75 10.12 21.08
CA ASP A 88 -11.30 8.75 21.31
C ASP A 88 -10.82 8.06 20.02
N PHE A 89 -10.87 8.76 18.87
CA PHE A 89 -10.42 8.20 17.62
C PHE A 89 -8.89 8.17 17.55
N ASP A 90 -8.31 6.98 17.44
CA ASP A 90 -6.88 6.73 17.43
C ASP A 90 -6.19 6.96 16.06
N GLY A 91 -6.92 7.42 15.05
CA GLY A 91 -6.42 7.63 13.68
C GLY A 91 -6.33 6.35 12.84
N VAL A 92 -6.69 5.20 13.37
CA VAL A 92 -6.66 3.93 12.63
C VAL A 92 -7.90 3.78 11.77
N THR A 93 -7.73 3.84 10.45
CA THR A 93 -8.83 3.74 9.48
C THR A 93 -9.18 2.30 9.10
N ARG A 94 -8.29 1.34 9.39
CA ARG A 94 -8.43 -0.10 9.04
C ARG A 94 -8.69 -0.35 7.55
N ASP A 95 -8.19 0.54 6.72
CA ASP A 95 -8.12 0.33 5.29
C ASP A 95 -6.86 -0.50 5.00
N PHE A 96 -7.03 -1.79 4.75
CA PHE A 96 -5.92 -2.72 4.53
C PHE A 96 -5.46 -2.75 3.07
N GLY A 97 -6.22 -2.17 2.17
CA GLY A 97 -5.89 -2.14 0.75
C GLY A 97 -6.99 -1.46 -0.05
N MET A 98 -6.65 -0.99 -1.21
CA MET A 98 -7.46 -0.10 -2.04
C MET A 98 -8.82 -0.68 -2.39
N GLY A 99 -9.84 -0.34 -1.59
CA GLY A 99 -11.22 -0.79 -1.80
C GLY A 99 -11.52 -2.22 -1.34
N LEU A 100 -10.64 -2.86 -0.57
CA LEU A 100 -10.97 -4.12 0.08
C LEU A 100 -12.09 -3.91 1.12
N PRO A 101 -13.09 -4.81 1.20
CA PRO A 101 -14.12 -4.74 2.21
C PRO A 101 -13.51 -4.86 3.61
N GLN A 102 -14.08 -4.17 4.58
CA GLN A 102 -13.61 -4.27 5.97
C GLN A 102 -13.86 -5.68 6.52
N LEU A 103 -12.86 -6.21 7.21
CA LEU A 103 -12.99 -7.48 7.92
C LEU A 103 -13.77 -7.26 9.23
N PRO A 104 -14.79 -8.06 9.54
CA PRO A 104 -15.58 -7.95 10.77
C PRO A 104 -14.83 -8.50 12.00
N ILE A 105 -13.65 -7.97 12.28
CA ILE A 105 -12.79 -8.36 13.39
C ILE A 105 -12.84 -7.26 14.46
N PRO A 106 -13.33 -7.52 15.68
CA PRO A 106 -13.56 -6.50 16.70
C PRO A 106 -12.29 -6.07 17.46
N LEU A 107 -11.12 -6.53 17.05
CA LEU A 107 -9.85 -6.13 17.66
C LEU A 107 -9.48 -4.71 17.25
N LYS A 108 -9.04 -3.87 18.21
CA LYS A 108 -8.89 -2.42 17.99
C LYS A 108 -7.47 -2.00 17.60
N ARG A 109 -6.45 -2.71 18.10
CA ARG A 109 -5.05 -2.30 17.86
C ARG A 109 -4.52 -2.91 16.58
N LEU A 110 -4.04 -2.04 15.68
CA LEU A 110 -3.38 -2.42 14.44
C LEU A 110 -1.87 -2.25 14.55
N LEU A 111 -1.14 -3.28 14.18
CA LEU A 111 0.33 -3.30 14.12
C LEU A 111 0.77 -3.66 12.70
N ASN A 112 1.90 -3.11 12.28
CA ASN A 112 2.59 -3.54 11.07
C ASN A 112 3.37 -4.83 11.38
N GLY A 113 3.02 -5.92 10.72
CA GLY A 113 3.68 -7.23 10.84
C GLY A 113 4.82 -7.43 9.82
N GLY A 114 5.06 -6.42 8.96
CA GLY A 114 6.10 -6.44 7.94
C GLY A 114 5.57 -6.39 6.51
N ASN A 115 6.52 -6.22 5.58
CA ASN A 115 6.24 -6.16 4.15
C ASN A 115 7.24 -7.03 3.40
N GLN A 116 6.74 -7.80 2.43
CA GLN A 116 7.55 -8.48 1.43
C GLN A 116 7.29 -7.81 0.09
N VAL A 117 8.37 -7.42 -0.61
CA VAL A 117 8.25 -6.66 -1.86
C VAL A 117 9.09 -7.32 -2.95
N GLU A 118 8.47 -7.49 -4.12
CA GLU A 118 9.13 -7.92 -5.35
C GLU A 118 9.07 -6.77 -6.36
N VAL A 119 10.23 -6.28 -6.80
CA VAL A 119 10.34 -5.20 -7.78
C VAL A 119 10.65 -5.77 -9.14
N TYR A 120 9.80 -5.49 -10.12
CA TYR A 120 9.95 -5.98 -11.49
C TYR A 120 10.50 -4.89 -12.40
N ARG A 121 10.02 -3.65 -12.23
CA ARG A 121 10.40 -2.51 -13.04
C ARG A 121 10.23 -1.22 -12.24
N LEU A 122 11.09 -0.23 -12.44
CA LEU A 122 10.90 1.09 -11.88
C LEU A 122 9.87 1.88 -12.70
N ALA A 123 9.02 2.61 -12.01
CA ALA A 123 8.11 3.56 -12.64
C ALA A 123 8.92 4.72 -13.25
N ARG A 124 8.45 5.28 -14.36
CA ARG A 124 9.07 6.39 -15.07
C ARG A 124 8.23 7.65 -14.98
N LEU A 125 8.84 8.79 -15.26
CA LEU A 125 8.10 10.05 -15.43
C LEU A 125 6.97 9.88 -16.43
N GLY A 126 5.77 10.33 -16.07
CA GLY A 126 4.57 10.24 -16.89
C GLY A 126 3.80 8.92 -16.79
N ASP A 127 4.34 7.88 -16.14
CA ASP A 127 3.61 6.64 -15.92
C ASP A 127 2.33 6.88 -15.12
N ARG A 128 1.25 6.23 -15.53
CA ARG A 128 -0.02 6.18 -14.80
C ARG A 128 -0.08 4.86 -14.04
N ILE A 129 0.12 4.96 -12.72
CA ILE A 129 0.19 3.77 -11.88
C ILE A 129 -1.22 3.27 -11.57
N GLN A 130 -1.45 1.99 -11.81
CA GLN A 130 -2.64 1.27 -11.43
C GLN A 130 -2.29 0.22 -10.38
N ALA A 131 -3.20 -0.01 -9.45
CA ALA A 131 -3.02 -1.07 -8.46
C ALA A 131 -4.33 -1.81 -8.17
N LYS A 132 -4.19 -3.05 -7.71
CA LYS A 132 -5.27 -3.86 -7.16
C LYS A 132 -4.79 -4.62 -5.95
N SER A 133 -5.68 -4.84 -5.00
CA SER A 133 -5.38 -5.53 -3.75
C SER A 133 -6.22 -6.79 -3.58
N LYS A 134 -5.68 -7.75 -2.81
CA LYS A 134 -6.29 -9.04 -2.54
C LYS A 134 -6.01 -9.49 -1.12
N TYR A 135 -7.01 -10.01 -0.42
CA TYR A 135 -6.77 -10.76 0.82
C TYR A 135 -6.16 -12.11 0.48
N LEU A 136 -4.86 -12.29 0.77
CA LEU A 136 -4.18 -13.58 0.56
C LEU A 136 -4.55 -14.61 1.62
N ASP A 137 -4.56 -14.17 2.89
CA ASP A 137 -4.83 -15.05 4.02
C ASP A 137 -5.25 -14.23 5.24
N VAL A 138 -6.04 -14.85 6.12
CA VAL A 138 -6.38 -14.33 7.44
C VAL A 138 -6.32 -15.48 8.42
N TYR A 139 -5.44 -15.41 9.40
CA TYR A 139 -5.30 -16.45 10.43
C TYR A 139 -5.05 -15.84 11.81
N GLN A 140 -5.27 -16.63 12.85
CA GLN A 140 -5.00 -16.20 14.22
C GLN A 140 -3.99 -17.10 14.92
N LYS A 141 -3.27 -16.50 15.87
CA LYS A 141 -2.34 -17.20 16.77
C LYS A 141 -2.51 -16.69 18.19
N GLU A 142 -2.35 -17.57 19.17
CA GLU A 142 -2.27 -17.15 20.56
C GLU A 142 -0.88 -16.61 20.89
N GLY A 143 -0.87 -15.40 21.41
CA GLY A 143 0.33 -14.74 21.93
C GLY A 143 0.30 -14.66 23.46
N LYS A 144 1.40 -14.22 24.05
CA LYS A 144 1.50 -14.03 25.51
C LYS A 144 0.47 -13.04 26.09
N SER A 145 0.02 -12.08 25.29
CA SER A 145 -0.92 -11.02 25.68
C SER A 145 -2.32 -11.17 25.09
N GLY A 146 -2.67 -12.36 24.57
CA GLY A 146 -3.96 -12.65 23.95
C GLY A 146 -3.83 -13.03 22.48
N THR A 147 -4.98 -13.22 21.84
CA THR A 147 -5.06 -13.63 20.44
C THR A 147 -4.60 -12.51 19.49
N LEU A 148 -3.79 -12.86 18.53
CA LEU A 148 -3.33 -12.02 17.42
C LEU A 148 -3.98 -12.51 16.13
N VAL A 149 -4.54 -11.61 15.35
CA VAL A 149 -5.04 -11.93 14.00
C VAL A 149 -4.12 -11.32 12.97
N PHE A 150 -3.63 -12.17 12.09
CA PHE A 150 -2.74 -11.80 10.97
C PHE A 150 -3.57 -11.69 9.69
N ILE A 151 -3.43 -10.59 8.99
CA ILE A 151 -4.11 -10.29 7.73
C ILE A 151 -3.03 -10.05 6.69
N LEU A 152 -2.95 -10.89 5.67
CA LEU A 152 -2.01 -10.78 4.58
C LEU A 152 -2.72 -10.17 3.37
N VAL A 153 -2.22 -9.03 2.93
CA VAL A 153 -2.76 -8.31 1.77
C VAL A 153 -1.70 -8.24 0.68
N GLU A 154 -1.98 -8.81 -0.46
CA GLU A 154 -1.19 -8.62 -1.68
C GLU A 154 -1.70 -7.41 -2.43
N THR A 155 -0.79 -6.56 -2.89
CA THR A 155 -1.11 -5.47 -3.82
C THR A 155 -0.16 -5.53 -5.01
N LEU A 156 -0.73 -5.57 -6.21
CA LEU A 156 -0.01 -5.50 -7.48
C LEU A 156 -0.07 -4.08 -8.03
N TYR A 157 1.07 -3.58 -8.51
CA TYR A 157 1.20 -2.26 -9.13
C TYR A 157 1.69 -2.42 -10.56
N ARG A 158 1.03 -1.75 -11.51
CA ARG A 158 1.42 -1.74 -12.92
C ARG A 158 1.32 -0.33 -13.52
N ASN A 159 1.94 -0.12 -14.68
CA ASN A 159 1.77 1.11 -15.46
C ASN A 159 0.57 1.01 -16.43
N GLN A 160 0.34 2.05 -17.24
CA GLN A 160 -0.71 2.13 -18.26
C GLN A 160 -0.56 1.07 -19.35
N ASP A 161 0.65 0.58 -19.61
CA ASP A 161 0.96 -0.46 -20.59
C ASP A 161 0.76 -1.87 -20.01
N LYS A 162 0.21 -1.97 -18.80
CA LYS A 162 0.01 -3.20 -18.04
C LYS A 162 1.29 -3.92 -17.64
N GLU A 163 2.43 -3.23 -17.70
CA GLU A 163 3.70 -3.76 -17.23
C GLU A 163 3.76 -3.73 -15.70
N LEU A 164 4.04 -4.88 -15.09
CA LEU A 164 4.13 -5.00 -13.64
C LEU A 164 5.36 -4.22 -13.13
N LEU A 165 5.12 -3.32 -12.19
CA LEU A 165 6.13 -2.52 -11.53
C LEU A 165 6.58 -3.18 -10.22
N LEU A 166 5.62 -3.54 -9.39
CA LEU A 166 5.86 -3.99 -8.03
C LEU A 166 4.72 -4.90 -7.57
N LYS A 167 5.09 -5.89 -6.76
CA LYS A 167 4.19 -6.68 -5.94
C LYS A 167 4.57 -6.50 -4.48
N ALA A 168 3.61 -6.15 -3.63
CA ALA A 168 3.80 -6.03 -2.20
C ALA A 168 2.86 -6.98 -1.45
N VAL A 169 3.38 -7.72 -0.48
CA VAL A 169 2.58 -8.46 0.50
C VAL A 169 2.78 -7.82 1.85
N GLN A 170 1.74 -7.17 2.35
CA GLN A 170 1.73 -6.54 3.67
C GLN A 170 1.09 -7.46 4.69
N THR A 171 1.72 -7.60 5.83
CA THR A 171 1.15 -8.30 6.98
C THR A 171 0.67 -7.28 8.00
N HIS A 172 -0.63 -7.26 8.24
CA HIS A 172 -1.24 -6.49 9.30
C HIS A 172 -1.54 -7.41 10.49
N VAL A 173 -1.36 -6.92 11.70
CA VAL A 173 -1.64 -7.69 12.92
C VAL A 173 -2.63 -6.91 13.77
N LEU A 174 -3.79 -7.52 14.03
CA LEU A 174 -4.80 -7.00 14.95
C LEU A 174 -4.68 -7.66 16.32
N ARG A 175 -4.86 -6.89 17.39
CA ARG A 175 -4.92 -7.36 18.77
C ARG A 175 -5.81 -6.52 19.66
#